data_a72c8986cd76bc2f9e4ac68d2cf98112
#
_entry.id   a72c8986cd76bc2f9e4ac68d2cf98112
#
_cell.length_a   1.000
_cell.length_b   1.000
_cell.length_c   1.000
_cell.angle_alpha   90.00
_cell.angle_beta   90.00
_cell.angle_gamma   90.00
#
_symmetry.space_group_name_H-M   'P 1'
#
loop_
_entity.id
_entity.type
_entity.pdbx_description
1 polymer ?
#
loop_
_entity_poly.entity_id
_entity_poly.type
_entity_poly.pdbx_seq_one_letter_code
_entity_poly.pdbx_strand_id
1 'polypeptide(L)'
;MTKVVEKEKKMIRIAHIYDSKCGRNDGAPLYTLEALKRLKEKVEVYHYLPKGDPAQWGKFDLYWWVDFADDALGYQDFPMPKDTFYWSSDYHINKDSYAYRLKRAKQARWVACYQKRNVEEFIGDGIPKDRIFWLPPAFEPTCYRPGVWSSESDKWIDAVANKEYDLCFIGHVNNQKREDALDHMFKAIPNFFYGVRRFERCATMFSRSKVVFNTAHADDINMRVFEVLGSRNFLLTEDIPTIHELFEDGKHLVTYKNLDDAVDKARYYIEHDDERERIALNGWLEVNARHTYDHRIQTVLDRTGG
;
A
#
# COMPACT_ATOMS: atom_id res chain seq x y z
N MET A 1 -18.92 -5.34 -47.62
CA MET A 1 -18.05 -4.59 -46.71
C MET A 1 -18.89 -4.17 -45.50
N THR A 2 -18.86 -4.95 -44.44
CA THR A 2 -19.58 -4.69 -43.19
C THR A 2 -18.75 -3.67 -42.39
N LYS A 3 -19.26 -2.45 -42.24
CA LYS A 3 -18.66 -1.46 -41.34
C LYS A 3 -18.75 -2.01 -39.91
N VAL A 4 -17.62 -2.36 -39.34
CA VAL A 4 -17.49 -2.57 -37.87
C VAL A 4 -17.69 -1.21 -37.25
N VAL A 5 -18.85 -0.99 -36.64
CA VAL A 5 -19.09 0.18 -35.80
C VAL A 5 -18.33 -0.09 -34.49
N GLU A 6 -17.12 0.47 -34.33
CA GLU A 6 -16.48 0.56 -33.03
C GLU A 6 -17.44 1.33 -32.11
N LYS A 7 -18.01 0.64 -31.13
CA LYS A 7 -18.71 1.30 -30.03
C LYS A 7 -17.68 2.20 -29.33
N GLU A 8 -17.88 3.50 -29.41
CA GLU A 8 -17.15 4.44 -28.54
C GLU A 8 -17.21 3.91 -27.10
N LYS A 9 -16.06 3.56 -26.52
CA LYS A 9 -16.00 3.16 -25.13
C LYS A 9 -16.38 4.38 -24.28
N LYS A 10 -17.54 4.32 -23.64
CA LYS A 10 -18.00 5.37 -22.74
C LYS A 10 -16.95 5.56 -21.65
N MET A 11 -16.48 6.78 -21.48
CA MET A 11 -15.56 7.16 -20.41
C MET A 11 -16.25 7.04 -19.05
N ILE A 12 -15.59 6.39 -18.09
CA ILE A 12 -16.11 6.19 -16.72
C ILE A 12 -15.79 7.46 -15.92
N ARG A 13 -16.79 8.05 -15.29
CA ARG A 13 -16.63 9.21 -14.42
C ARG A 13 -16.52 8.77 -12.97
N ILE A 14 -15.37 9.05 -12.34
CA ILE A 14 -15.08 8.65 -10.96
C ILE A 14 -14.90 9.87 -10.06
N ALA A 15 -15.68 9.92 -8.97
CA ALA A 15 -15.41 10.82 -7.85
C ALA A 15 -14.46 10.13 -6.86
N HIS A 16 -13.22 10.59 -6.75
CA HIS A 16 -12.25 10.11 -5.79
C HIS A 16 -12.32 10.95 -4.50
N ILE A 17 -12.57 10.30 -3.38
CA ILE A 17 -12.94 10.98 -2.13
C ILE A 17 -11.91 10.65 -1.04
N TYR A 18 -11.17 11.66 -0.58
CA TYR A 18 -10.32 11.61 0.61
C TYR A 18 -9.96 13.01 1.07
N ASP A 19 -9.51 13.18 2.31
CA ASP A 19 -9.03 14.49 2.78
C ASP A 19 -7.56 14.73 2.39
N SER A 20 -7.35 15.46 1.30
CA SER A 20 -6.03 15.88 0.84
C SER A 20 -5.39 16.98 1.70
N LYS A 21 -6.12 17.55 2.66
CA LYS A 21 -5.64 18.61 3.56
C LYS A 21 -5.24 18.08 4.94
N CYS A 22 -5.51 16.81 5.24
CA CYS A 22 -4.95 16.19 6.43
C CYS A 22 -3.43 16.22 6.31
N GLY A 23 -2.71 16.56 7.36
CA GLY A 23 -1.24 16.74 7.34
C GLY A 23 -0.40 15.51 6.96
N ARG A 24 -1.03 14.45 6.48
CA ARG A 24 -0.46 13.20 5.96
C ARG A 24 -0.83 13.02 4.49
N ASN A 25 -0.23 13.84 3.61
CA ASN A 25 -0.38 13.73 2.15
C ASN A 25 0.43 12.55 1.58
N ASP A 26 0.42 11.39 2.23
CA ASP A 26 1.13 10.20 1.81
C ASP A 26 0.23 8.97 1.93
N GLY A 27 0.49 7.99 1.08
CA GLY A 27 -0.16 6.69 1.16
C GLY A 27 -1.26 6.44 0.14
N ALA A 28 -2.05 5.41 0.40
CA ALA A 28 -2.99 4.82 -0.54
C ALA A 28 -3.98 5.79 -1.20
N PRO A 29 -4.55 6.79 -0.52
CA PRO A 29 -5.46 7.72 -1.18
C PRO A 29 -4.79 8.50 -2.32
N LEU A 30 -3.58 9.05 -2.06
CA LEU A 30 -2.83 9.78 -3.07
C LEU A 30 -2.39 8.87 -4.21
N TYR A 31 -1.84 7.70 -3.90
CA TYR A 31 -1.40 6.73 -4.90
C TYR A 31 -2.55 6.22 -5.77
N THR A 32 -3.72 6.02 -5.18
CA THR A 32 -4.95 5.69 -5.92
C THR A 32 -5.34 6.81 -6.88
N LEU A 33 -5.30 8.07 -6.43
CA LEU A 33 -5.61 9.21 -7.29
C LEU A 33 -4.65 9.32 -8.48
N GLU A 34 -3.35 9.17 -8.24
CA GLU A 34 -2.34 9.24 -9.32
C GLU A 34 -2.48 8.07 -10.30
N ALA A 35 -2.77 6.88 -9.81
CA ALA A 35 -3.02 5.73 -10.67
C ALA A 35 -4.33 5.88 -11.49
N LEU A 36 -5.40 6.42 -10.91
CA LEU A 36 -6.63 6.75 -11.65
C LEU A 36 -6.37 7.79 -12.76
N LYS A 37 -5.57 8.81 -12.50
CA LYS A 37 -5.19 9.83 -13.51
C LYS A 37 -4.41 9.24 -14.68
N ARG A 38 -3.64 8.16 -14.48
CA ARG A 38 -2.95 7.46 -15.57
C ARG A 38 -3.90 6.77 -16.56
N LEU A 39 -5.13 6.46 -16.14
CA LEU A 39 -6.18 5.87 -16.98
C LEU A 39 -6.99 6.92 -17.76
N LYS A 40 -6.44 8.10 -18.04
CA LYS A 40 -7.09 9.25 -18.66
C LYS A 40 -7.89 8.98 -19.94
N GLU A 41 -7.57 7.92 -20.67
CA GLU A 41 -8.29 7.50 -21.89
C GLU A 41 -9.56 6.66 -21.58
N LYS A 42 -9.73 6.22 -20.34
CA LYS A 42 -10.84 5.38 -19.89
C LYS A 42 -11.61 6.00 -18.74
N VAL A 43 -10.97 6.84 -17.94
CA VAL A 43 -11.50 7.37 -16.69
C VAL A 43 -11.36 8.88 -16.62
N GLU A 44 -12.44 9.55 -16.29
CA GLU A 44 -12.46 10.96 -15.93
C GLU A 44 -12.56 11.08 -14.40
N VAL A 45 -11.51 11.65 -13.76
CA VAL A 45 -11.37 11.65 -12.30
C VAL A 45 -11.59 13.04 -11.71
N TYR A 46 -12.44 13.11 -10.70
CA TYR A 46 -12.71 14.31 -9.90
C TYR A 46 -12.36 14.03 -8.44
N HIS A 47 -11.61 14.93 -7.82
CA HIS A 47 -11.24 14.79 -6.42
C HIS A 47 -12.12 15.63 -5.51
N TYR A 48 -12.63 15.02 -4.45
CA TYR A 48 -13.47 15.66 -3.44
C TYR A 48 -12.95 15.41 -2.03
N LEU A 49 -13.14 16.41 -1.17
CA LEU A 49 -12.96 16.22 0.27
C LEU A 49 -14.15 15.43 0.84
N PRO A 50 -13.98 14.58 1.86
CA PRO A 50 -15.04 13.77 2.45
C PRO A 50 -15.98 14.59 3.34
N LYS A 51 -16.34 15.80 2.91
CA LYS A 51 -17.27 16.71 3.59
C LYS A 51 -18.11 17.49 2.57
N GLY A 52 -19.27 17.93 2.98
CA GLY A 52 -20.25 18.58 2.12
C GLY A 52 -21.38 17.61 1.74
N ASP A 53 -22.30 18.10 0.92
CA ASP A 53 -23.44 17.31 0.43
C ASP A 53 -23.05 16.57 -0.86
N PRO A 54 -23.02 15.22 -0.87
CA PRO A 54 -22.73 14.46 -2.08
C PRO A 54 -23.66 14.75 -3.25
N ALA A 55 -24.89 15.22 -2.99
CA ALA A 55 -25.83 15.60 -4.04
C ALA A 55 -25.32 16.78 -4.88
N GLN A 56 -24.41 17.60 -4.32
CA GLN A 56 -23.81 18.75 -5.01
C GLN A 56 -22.58 18.36 -5.84
N TRP A 57 -22.05 17.14 -5.69
CA TRP A 57 -20.87 16.69 -6.44
C TRP A 57 -21.18 16.31 -7.89
N GLY A 58 -22.48 16.21 -8.25
CA GLY A 58 -22.90 15.73 -9.57
C GLY A 58 -23.09 14.22 -9.63
N LYS A 59 -23.31 13.71 -10.85
CA LYS A 59 -23.50 12.27 -11.07
C LYS A 59 -22.19 11.66 -11.57
N PHE A 60 -21.77 10.60 -10.91
CA PHE A 60 -20.61 9.78 -11.26
C PHE A 60 -21.05 8.34 -11.47
N ASP A 61 -20.28 7.61 -12.29
CA ASP A 61 -20.49 6.18 -12.49
C ASP A 61 -19.97 5.38 -11.26
N LEU A 62 -18.94 5.93 -10.55
CA LEU A 62 -18.39 5.37 -9.34
C LEU A 62 -17.92 6.46 -8.37
N TYR A 63 -18.23 6.30 -7.09
CA TYR A 63 -17.66 7.09 -6.00
C TYR A 63 -16.60 6.25 -5.30
N TRP A 64 -15.34 6.61 -5.44
CA TRP A 64 -14.20 5.88 -4.87
C TRP A 64 -13.78 6.51 -3.55
N TRP A 65 -14.15 5.88 -2.46
CA TRP A 65 -13.82 6.36 -1.12
C TRP A 65 -12.71 5.53 -0.49
N VAL A 66 -11.54 6.15 -0.30
CA VAL A 66 -10.43 5.53 0.44
C VAL A 66 -10.46 6.03 1.87
N ASP A 67 -10.64 5.10 2.82
CA ASP A 67 -10.62 5.42 4.24
C ASP A 67 -9.20 5.80 4.68
N PHE A 68 -9.04 7.02 5.18
CA PHE A 68 -7.78 7.54 5.66
C PHE A 68 -7.98 8.51 6.81
N ALA A 69 -7.95 7.96 8.04
CA ALA A 69 -8.12 8.72 9.28
C ALA A 69 -9.43 9.56 9.34
N ASP A 70 -10.46 9.16 8.60
CA ASP A 70 -11.74 9.86 8.52
C ASP A 70 -12.43 9.99 9.88
N ASP A 71 -12.27 8.99 10.75
CA ASP A 71 -12.75 8.97 12.13
C ASP A 71 -12.08 10.06 12.99
N ALA A 72 -10.77 10.20 12.88
CA ALA A 72 -10.01 11.23 13.60
C ALA A 72 -10.28 12.65 13.07
N LEU A 73 -10.73 12.77 11.82
CA LEU A 73 -11.04 14.04 11.16
C LEU A 73 -12.52 14.44 11.27
N GLY A 74 -13.36 13.63 11.93
CA GLY A 74 -14.77 13.94 12.15
C GLY A 74 -15.67 13.74 10.93
N TYR A 75 -15.29 12.85 9.98
CA TYR A 75 -16.05 12.58 8.75
C TYR A 75 -17.02 11.41 8.86
N GLN A 76 -17.17 10.82 10.05
CA GLN A 76 -17.96 9.61 10.28
C GLN A 76 -19.46 9.74 9.94
N ASP A 77 -20.00 10.93 9.95
CA ASP A 77 -21.42 11.19 9.73
C ASP A 77 -21.75 11.71 8.32
N PHE A 78 -20.75 11.89 7.46
CA PHE A 78 -21.00 12.28 6.09
C PHE A 78 -21.65 11.14 5.30
N PRO A 79 -22.75 11.40 4.57
CA PRO A 79 -23.44 10.38 3.80
C PRO A 79 -22.58 9.88 2.65
N MET A 80 -22.70 8.59 2.33
CA MET A 80 -22.05 8.00 1.15
C MET A 80 -23.05 7.91 0.01
N PRO A 81 -22.69 8.30 -1.22
CA PRO A 81 -23.49 8.05 -2.41
C PRO A 81 -23.76 6.55 -2.62
N LYS A 82 -24.89 6.24 -3.30
CA LYS A 82 -25.33 4.84 -3.49
C LYS A 82 -24.28 3.96 -4.20
N ASP A 83 -23.62 4.50 -5.22
CA ASP A 83 -22.65 3.74 -6.03
C ASP A 83 -21.22 3.95 -5.53
N THR A 84 -21.03 3.87 -4.21
CA THR A 84 -19.71 4.00 -3.57
C THR A 84 -18.98 2.66 -3.50
N PHE A 85 -17.75 2.67 -3.95
CA PHE A 85 -16.71 1.71 -3.57
C PHE A 85 -15.96 2.25 -2.36
N TYR A 86 -15.96 1.51 -1.27
CA TYR A 86 -15.29 1.86 -0.03
C TYR A 86 -14.08 0.95 0.22
N TRP A 87 -12.89 1.53 0.26
CA TRP A 87 -11.66 0.80 0.57
C TRP A 87 -11.24 1.07 2.02
N SER A 88 -11.55 0.11 2.89
CA SER A 88 -11.27 0.19 4.31
C SER A 88 -9.80 -0.11 4.60
N SER A 89 -9.13 0.83 5.28
CA SER A 89 -7.75 0.68 5.75
C SER A 89 -7.67 -0.04 7.11
N ASP A 90 -6.54 0.07 7.78
CA ASP A 90 -6.21 -0.65 9.01
C ASP A 90 -6.95 -0.12 10.25
N TYR A 91 -8.05 -0.74 10.67
CA TYR A 91 -8.74 -0.40 11.91
C TYR A 91 -8.18 -1.13 13.15
N HIS A 92 -7.42 -2.20 12.95
CA HIS A 92 -6.81 -2.95 14.04
C HIS A 92 -5.79 -2.13 14.84
N ILE A 93 -5.28 -1.05 14.27
CA ILE A 93 -4.42 -0.06 14.92
C ILE A 93 -5.23 0.78 15.94
N ASN A 94 -6.51 1.02 15.63
CA ASN A 94 -7.45 1.72 16.50
C ASN A 94 -8.80 0.99 16.52
N LYS A 95 -9.02 0.18 17.54
CA LYS A 95 -10.26 -0.62 17.69
C LYS A 95 -11.52 0.25 17.79
N ASP A 96 -11.39 1.48 18.27
CA ASP A 96 -12.52 2.42 18.38
C ASP A 96 -13.06 2.82 17.00
N SER A 97 -12.23 2.70 15.96
CA SER A 97 -12.63 2.98 14.59
C SER A 97 -13.40 1.85 13.90
N TYR A 98 -13.49 0.65 14.49
CA TYR A 98 -14.18 -0.49 13.89
C TYR A 98 -15.66 -0.22 13.60
N ALA A 99 -16.40 0.23 14.62
CA ALA A 99 -17.83 0.51 14.49
C ALA A 99 -18.11 1.56 13.40
N TYR A 100 -17.27 2.57 13.31
CA TYR A 100 -17.32 3.57 12.27
C TYR A 100 -17.14 2.96 10.87
N ARG A 101 -16.10 2.13 10.67
CA ARG A 101 -15.81 1.50 9.38
C ARG A 101 -16.86 0.49 8.95
N LEU A 102 -17.40 -0.26 9.89
CA LEU A 102 -18.53 -1.14 9.63
C LEU A 102 -19.78 -0.34 9.22
N LYS A 103 -20.05 0.81 9.86
CA LYS A 103 -21.13 1.74 9.44
C LYS A 103 -20.94 2.19 7.99
N ARG A 104 -19.71 2.56 7.60
CA ARG A 104 -19.34 2.93 6.21
C ARG A 104 -19.52 1.78 5.24
N ALA A 105 -18.99 0.61 5.58
CA ALA A 105 -19.11 -0.59 4.78
C ALA A 105 -20.58 -0.99 4.52
N LYS A 106 -21.48 -0.81 5.50
CA LYS A 106 -22.91 -1.04 5.32
C LYS A 106 -23.59 -0.10 4.33
N GLN A 107 -23.08 1.13 4.19
CA GLN A 107 -23.62 2.13 3.25
C GLN A 107 -23.08 1.93 1.81
N ALA A 108 -21.86 1.47 1.67
CA ALA A 108 -21.19 1.30 0.38
C ALA A 108 -21.80 0.16 -0.45
N ARG A 109 -21.80 0.29 -1.77
CA ARG A 109 -22.25 -0.77 -2.68
C ARG A 109 -21.21 -1.87 -2.81
N TRP A 110 -19.92 -1.52 -2.83
CA TRP A 110 -18.80 -2.45 -2.84
C TRP A 110 -17.81 -2.06 -1.75
N VAL A 111 -17.21 -3.07 -1.13
CA VAL A 111 -16.27 -2.90 -0.03
C VAL A 111 -15.01 -3.68 -0.33
N ALA A 112 -13.86 -3.09 -0.08
CA ALA A 112 -12.60 -3.82 -0.01
C ALA A 112 -11.91 -3.55 1.33
N CYS A 113 -11.12 -4.51 1.79
CA CYS A 113 -10.32 -4.38 3.00
C CYS A 113 -8.84 -4.60 2.70
N TYR A 114 -7.97 -3.82 3.33
CA TYR A 114 -6.52 -4.00 3.25
C TYR A 114 -6.08 -5.35 3.81
N GLN A 115 -6.70 -5.76 4.92
CA GLN A 115 -6.38 -7.01 5.60
C GLN A 115 -7.47 -8.06 5.35
N LYS A 116 -7.02 -9.29 5.09
CA LYS A 116 -7.94 -10.41 4.78
C LYS A 116 -8.88 -10.72 5.93
N ARG A 117 -8.38 -10.69 7.18
CA ARG A 117 -9.21 -10.89 8.39
C ARG A 117 -10.35 -9.89 8.49
N ASN A 118 -10.16 -8.66 8.04
CA ASN A 118 -11.21 -7.63 8.09
C ASN A 118 -12.38 -7.95 7.14
N VAL A 119 -12.13 -8.67 6.06
CA VAL A 119 -13.18 -9.20 5.18
C VAL A 119 -14.06 -10.18 5.95
N GLU A 120 -13.47 -11.12 6.67
CA GLU A 120 -14.18 -12.14 7.44
C GLU A 120 -14.99 -11.52 8.59
N GLU A 121 -14.39 -10.57 9.31
CA GLU A 121 -15.05 -9.83 10.40
C GLU A 121 -16.27 -9.04 9.87
N PHE A 122 -16.13 -8.30 8.79
CA PHE A 122 -17.24 -7.55 8.19
C PHE A 122 -18.36 -8.45 7.65
N ILE A 123 -18.01 -9.61 7.10
CA ILE A 123 -19.01 -10.63 6.71
C ILE A 123 -19.75 -11.14 7.94
N GLY A 124 -19.05 -11.42 9.04
CA GLY A 124 -19.63 -11.83 10.31
C GLY A 124 -20.62 -10.81 10.88
N ASP A 125 -20.36 -9.52 10.64
CA ASP A 125 -21.20 -8.39 11.08
C ASP A 125 -22.23 -7.94 10.05
N GLY A 126 -22.48 -8.78 9.01
CA GLY A 126 -23.61 -8.67 8.11
C GLY A 126 -23.34 -7.98 6.76
N ILE A 127 -22.08 -7.80 6.36
CA ILE A 127 -21.76 -7.39 4.97
C ILE A 127 -21.90 -8.61 4.05
N PRO A 128 -22.70 -8.54 2.97
CA PRO A 128 -22.85 -9.64 2.01
C PRO A 128 -21.52 -10.02 1.35
N LYS A 129 -21.25 -11.34 1.22
CA LYS A 129 -20.00 -11.87 0.65
C LYS A 129 -19.73 -11.45 -0.80
N ASP A 130 -20.76 -11.21 -1.57
CA ASP A 130 -20.69 -10.76 -2.97
C ASP A 130 -20.32 -9.27 -3.11
N ARG A 131 -20.43 -8.51 -2.03
CA ARG A 131 -20.13 -7.07 -1.97
C ARG A 131 -18.77 -6.74 -1.39
N ILE A 132 -18.08 -7.70 -0.76
CA ILE A 132 -16.83 -7.46 -0.06
C ILE A 132 -15.72 -8.39 -0.56
N PHE A 133 -14.49 -7.88 -0.63
CA PHE A 133 -13.33 -8.66 -1.03
C PHE A 133 -12.03 -8.13 -0.40
N TRP A 134 -11.03 -9.00 -0.37
CA TRP A 134 -9.70 -8.60 0.01
C TRP A 134 -9.00 -7.85 -1.13
N LEU A 135 -8.48 -6.67 -0.83
CA LEU A 135 -7.67 -5.86 -1.73
C LEU A 135 -6.51 -5.29 -0.92
N PRO A 136 -5.36 -5.97 -0.86
CA PRO A 136 -4.22 -5.50 -0.09
C PRO A 136 -3.67 -4.19 -0.65
N PRO A 137 -2.88 -3.42 0.13
CA PRO A 137 -2.16 -2.26 -0.38
C PRO A 137 -1.24 -2.65 -1.54
N ALA A 138 -0.62 -1.66 -2.15
CA ALA A 138 0.26 -1.81 -3.30
C ALA A 138 1.40 -0.79 -3.20
N PHE A 139 2.24 -0.70 -4.22
CA PHE A 139 3.19 0.41 -4.34
C PHE A 139 2.85 1.32 -5.53
N GLU A 140 3.31 2.56 -5.44
CA GLU A 140 3.20 3.55 -6.51
C GLU A 140 4.51 3.60 -7.31
N PRO A 141 4.50 3.16 -8.59
CA PRO A 141 5.73 3.02 -9.39
C PRO A 141 6.46 4.34 -9.65
N THR A 142 5.79 5.48 -9.56
CA THR A 142 6.43 6.78 -9.73
C THR A 142 7.27 7.19 -8.53
N CYS A 143 6.90 6.72 -7.32
CA CYS A 143 7.58 7.01 -6.06
C CYS A 143 8.58 5.92 -5.63
N TYR A 144 8.32 4.67 -6.01
CA TYR A 144 9.11 3.51 -5.58
C TYR A 144 9.60 2.74 -6.81
N ARG A 145 10.82 3.05 -7.23
CA ARG A 145 11.49 2.43 -8.37
C ARG A 145 12.98 2.26 -8.06
N PRO A 146 13.70 1.41 -8.82
CA PRO A 146 15.15 1.32 -8.72
C PRO A 146 15.84 2.65 -8.97
N GLY A 147 16.94 2.90 -8.26
CA GLY A 147 17.75 4.12 -8.40
C GLY A 147 17.75 5.01 -7.15
N VAL A 148 18.29 6.20 -7.31
CA VAL A 148 18.41 7.21 -6.24
C VAL A 148 17.69 8.48 -6.67
N TRP A 149 16.84 9.01 -5.82
CA TRP A 149 16.23 10.32 -6.04
C TRP A 149 17.22 11.43 -5.65
N SER A 150 17.54 12.30 -6.59
CA SER A 150 18.33 13.49 -6.34
C SER A 150 17.44 14.68 -5.97
N SER A 151 17.54 15.14 -4.75
CA SER A 151 16.82 16.33 -4.27
C SER A 151 17.34 17.64 -4.91
N GLU A 152 18.55 17.64 -5.46
CA GLU A 152 19.13 18.82 -6.13
C GLU A 152 18.53 19.01 -7.53
N SER A 153 18.38 17.92 -8.29
CA SER A 153 17.85 17.98 -9.65
C SER A 153 16.36 17.67 -9.74
N ASP A 154 15.72 17.24 -8.63
CA ASP A 154 14.34 16.78 -8.56
C ASP A 154 14.05 15.64 -9.57
N LYS A 155 15.00 14.71 -9.69
CA LYS A 155 14.95 13.60 -10.66
C LYS A 155 15.50 12.31 -10.09
N TRP A 156 15.03 11.20 -10.66
CA TRP A 156 15.63 9.89 -10.47
C TRP A 156 16.94 9.77 -11.23
N ILE A 157 17.96 9.26 -10.54
CA ILE A 157 19.25 8.90 -11.12
C ILE A 157 19.31 7.36 -11.14
N ASP A 158 19.50 6.79 -12.32
CA ASP A 158 19.69 5.35 -12.51
C ASP A 158 21.11 4.95 -12.08
N ALA A 159 21.45 5.23 -10.84
CA ALA A 159 22.72 4.85 -10.25
C ALA A 159 22.50 3.68 -9.29
N VAL A 160 23.39 2.71 -9.32
CA VAL A 160 23.49 1.74 -8.23
C VAL A 160 24.01 2.51 -7.01
N ALA A 161 23.15 2.69 -6.00
CA ALA A 161 23.56 3.36 -4.78
C ALA A 161 24.65 2.53 -4.09
N ASN A 162 25.71 3.19 -3.64
CA ASN A 162 26.62 2.56 -2.69
C ASN A 162 25.82 2.13 -1.46
N LYS A 163 25.96 0.87 -1.04
CA LYS A 163 25.32 0.34 0.16
C LYS A 163 26.05 0.91 1.39
N GLU A 164 25.50 2.00 1.93
CA GLU A 164 26.08 2.70 3.09
C GLU A 164 25.71 2.07 4.42
N TYR A 165 24.53 1.43 4.45
CA TYR A 165 23.98 0.80 5.64
C TYR A 165 23.86 -0.71 5.43
N ASP A 166 24.19 -1.47 6.46
CA ASP A 166 23.96 -2.91 6.45
C ASP A 166 22.48 -3.23 6.63
N LEU A 167 21.79 -2.45 7.47
CA LEU A 167 20.37 -2.60 7.74
C LEU A 167 19.66 -1.25 7.70
N CYS A 168 18.40 -1.21 7.26
CA CYS A 168 17.56 -0.04 7.49
C CYS A 168 16.12 -0.42 7.87
N PHE A 169 15.49 0.48 8.64
CA PHE A 169 14.05 0.50 8.89
C PHE A 169 13.50 1.89 8.61
N ILE A 170 12.46 1.96 7.78
CA ILE A 170 11.78 3.23 7.49
C ILE A 170 10.32 3.11 7.95
N GLY A 171 9.94 3.87 8.95
CA GLY A 171 8.57 3.83 9.48
C GLY A 171 8.45 4.54 10.81
N HIS A 172 7.20 4.68 11.25
CA HIS A 172 6.92 5.21 12.59
C HIS A 172 7.13 4.12 13.65
N VAL A 173 7.76 4.49 14.75
CA VAL A 173 7.90 3.67 15.96
C VAL A 173 6.80 4.14 16.92
N ASN A 174 5.65 3.51 16.85
CA ASN A 174 4.44 3.93 17.56
C ASN A 174 3.87 2.84 18.48
N ASN A 175 4.61 1.77 18.72
CA ASN A 175 4.26 0.73 19.67
C ASN A 175 5.50 0.02 20.19
N GLN A 176 5.36 -0.63 21.37
CA GLN A 176 6.44 -1.30 22.09
C GLN A 176 7.07 -2.43 21.25
N LYS A 177 6.26 -3.23 20.53
CA LYS A 177 6.78 -4.33 19.68
C LYS A 177 7.82 -3.83 18.67
N ARG A 178 7.56 -2.68 18.01
CA ARG A 178 8.51 -2.09 17.07
C ARG A 178 9.75 -1.51 17.74
N GLU A 179 9.56 -0.87 18.89
CA GLU A 179 10.67 -0.34 19.67
C GLU A 179 11.62 -1.45 20.10
N ASP A 180 11.09 -2.54 20.66
CA ASP A 180 11.86 -3.71 21.08
C ASP A 180 12.57 -4.37 19.88
N ALA A 181 11.89 -4.49 18.74
CA ALA A 181 12.47 -5.06 17.53
C ALA A 181 13.63 -4.21 16.99
N LEU A 182 13.47 -2.89 16.93
CA LEU A 182 14.54 -1.99 16.46
C LEU A 182 15.72 -1.99 17.42
N ASP A 183 15.48 -2.00 18.71
CA ASP A 183 16.51 -2.07 19.75
C ASP A 183 17.33 -3.37 19.64
N HIS A 184 16.64 -4.50 19.45
CA HIS A 184 17.27 -5.80 19.26
C HIS A 184 18.14 -5.84 18.00
N MET A 185 17.60 -5.39 16.87
CA MET A 185 18.32 -5.35 15.60
C MET A 185 19.51 -4.37 15.63
N PHE A 186 19.38 -3.20 16.24
CA PHE A 186 20.45 -2.21 16.36
C PHE A 186 21.62 -2.73 17.21
N LYS A 187 21.34 -3.44 18.32
CA LYS A 187 22.38 -4.05 19.15
C LYS A 187 23.16 -5.11 18.40
N ALA A 188 22.49 -5.85 17.51
CA ALA A 188 23.10 -6.94 16.75
C ALA A 188 23.84 -6.49 15.48
N ILE A 189 23.37 -5.39 14.84
CA ILE A 189 23.87 -4.85 13.57
C ILE A 189 23.97 -3.33 13.72
N PRO A 190 25.08 -2.79 14.25
CA PRO A 190 25.19 -1.36 14.57
C PRO A 190 25.17 -0.41 13.37
N ASN A 191 25.57 -0.88 12.16
CA ASN A 191 25.44 -0.09 10.93
C ASN A 191 23.98 -0.09 10.42
N PHE A 192 23.09 0.41 11.26
CA PHE A 192 21.66 0.41 11.10
C PHE A 192 21.10 1.82 11.00
N PHE A 193 20.46 2.13 9.87
CA PHE A 193 19.69 3.36 9.71
C PHE A 193 18.22 3.12 10.07
N TYR A 194 17.64 3.96 10.94
CA TYR A 194 16.19 4.01 11.09
C TYR A 194 15.67 5.44 11.03
N GLY A 195 14.43 5.60 10.59
CA GLY A 195 13.80 6.92 10.55
C GLY A 195 12.50 6.96 9.77
N VAL A 196 11.92 8.14 9.67
CA VAL A 196 10.73 8.40 8.87
C VAL A 196 11.15 9.11 7.59
N ARG A 197 10.78 8.53 6.46
CA ARG A 197 10.94 9.12 5.13
C ARG A 197 9.66 8.88 4.33
N ARG A 198 9.47 9.64 3.26
CA ARG A 198 8.28 9.54 2.40
C ARG A 198 8.69 9.50 0.94
N PHE A 199 7.87 8.83 0.13
CA PHE A 199 8.01 8.77 -1.33
C PHE A 199 9.42 8.35 -1.79
N GLU A 200 9.98 9.06 -2.75
CA GLU A 200 11.29 8.81 -3.37
C GLU A 200 12.45 8.77 -2.35
N ARG A 201 12.30 9.51 -1.23
CA ARG A 201 13.29 9.49 -0.14
C ARG A 201 13.30 8.16 0.62
N CYS A 202 12.14 7.47 0.70
CA CYS A 202 12.10 6.09 1.21
C CYS A 202 12.87 5.16 0.29
N ALA A 203 12.55 5.17 -1.00
CA ALA A 203 13.18 4.32 -2.00
C ALA A 203 14.69 4.54 -2.07
N THR A 204 15.14 5.80 -1.98
CA THR A 204 16.56 6.16 -1.91
C THR A 204 17.25 5.52 -0.69
N MET A 205 16.62 5.56 0.49
CA MET A 205 17.20 4.95 1.69
C MET A 205 17.24 3.42 1.60
N PHE A 206 16.22 2.80 0.99
CA PHE A 206 16.25 1.36 0.71
C PHE A 206 17.43 1.01 -0.20
N SER A 207 17.62 1.78 -1.28
CA SER A 207 18.71 1.56 -2.24
C SER A 207 20.11 1.73 -1.63
N ARG A 208 20.26 2.54 -0.59
CA ARG A 208 21.51 2.75 0.17
C ARG A 208 21.76 1.71 1.25
N SER A 209 20.87 0.75 1.43
CA SER A 209 20.94 -0.28 2.47
C SER A 209 21.04 -1.67 1.86
N LYS A 210 21.79 -2.58 2.48
CA LYS A 210 21.89 -3.98 2.03
C LYS A 210 20.58 -4.73 2.32
N VAL A 211 20.09 -4.63 3.54
CA VAL A 211 18.87 -5.29 4.01
C VAL A 211 17.86 -4.24 4.48
N VAL A 212 16.63 -4.32 3.99
CA VAL A 212 15.51 -3.53 4.53
C VAL A 212 14.73 -4.42 5.48
N PHE A 213 14.72 -4.03 6.76
CA PHE A 213 13.99 -4.71 7.82
C PHE A 213 12.56 -4.17 7.92
N ASN A 214 11.59 -5.04 8.05
CA ASN A 214 10.19 -4.69 8.27
C ASN A 214 9.58 -5.57 9.36
N THR A 215 8.74 -4.98 10.20
CA THR A 215 7.92 -5.68 11.20
C THR A 215 6.46 -5.30 11.04
N ALA A 216 5.60 -6.30 11.08
CA ALA A 216 4.15 -6.10 11.05
C ALA A 216 3.68 -5.41 12.34
N HIS A 217 2.63 -4.61 12.23
CA HIS A 217 2.02 -4.00 13.42
C HIS A 217 1.25 -5.04 14.22
N ALA A 218 0.44 -5.84 13.55
CA ALA A 218 -0.32 -6.95 14.11
C ALA A 218 -0.72 -7.90 12.96
N ASP A 219 0.00 -8.96 12.70
CA ASP A 219 -0.27 -9.99 11.67
C ASP A 219 -0.87 -9.44 10.34
N ASP A 220 -0.47 -8.23 9.96
CA ASP A 220 -0.99 -7.51 8.80
C ASP A 220 0.08 -7.18 7.78
N ILE A 221 -0.27 -7.33 6.51
CA ILE A 221 0.60 -6.91 5.43
C ILE A 221 0.53 -5.39 5.29
N ASN A 222 1.65 -4.72 5.49
CA ASN A 222 1.73 -3.27 5.37
C ASN A 222 2.28 -2.82 4.01
N MET A 223 2.09 -1.54 3.67
CA MET A 223 2.56 -0.97 2.40
C MET A 223 4.06 -1.13 2.19
N ARG A 224 4.84 -1.15 3.28
CA ARG A 224 6.31 -1.25 3.22
C ARG A 224 6.78 -2.47 2.46
N VAL A 225 6.07 -3.59 2.55
CA VAL A 225 6.38 -4.82 1.78
C VAL A 225 6.43 -4.50 0.29
N PHE A 226 5.39 -3.87 -0.24
CA PHE A 226 5.28 -3.54 -1.67
C PHE A 226 6.25 -2.43 -2.09
N GLU A 227 6.47 -1.43 -1.24
CA GLU A 227 7.34 -0.29 -1.51
C GLU A 227 8.82 -0.70 -1.61
N VAL A 228 9.28 -1.58 -0.72
CA VAL A 228 10.65 -2.10 -0.74
C VAL A 228 10.88 -2.94 -2.00
N LEU A 229 9.98 -3.88 -2.28
CA LEU A 229 10.06 -4.72 -3.47
C LEU A 229 9.94 -3.88 -4.75
N GLY A 230 9.04 -2.88 -4.78
CA GLY A 230 8.89 -1.94 -5.91
C GLY A 230 10.15 -1.12 -6.19
N SER A 231 10.93 -0.84 -5.17
CA SER A 231 12.24 -0.17 -5.27
C SER A 231 13.41 -1.12 -5.61
N ARG A 232 13.13 -2.40 -5.90
CA ARG A 232 14.12 -3.45 -6.18
C ARG A 232 15.15 -3.62 -5.05
N ASN A 233 14.68 -3.68 -3.81
CA ASN A 233 15.52 -3.88 -2.65
C ASN A 233 15.16 -5.17 -1.91
N PHE A 234 16.16 -5.73 -1.22
CA PHE A 234 15.98 -6.94 -0.43
C PHE A 234 15.17 -6.64 0.83
N LEU A 235 14.12 -7.40 1.03
CA LEU A 235 13.22 -7.28 2.17
C LEU A 235 13.35 -8.47 3.11
N LEU A 236 13.64 -8.18 4.38
CA LEU A 236 13.53 -9.11 5.50
C LEU A 236 12.30 -8.69 6.33
N THR A 237 11.26 -9.52 6.37
CA THR A 237 9.98 -9.16 7.00
C THR A 237 9.47 -10.25 7.93
N GLU A 238 8.61 -9.87 8.87
CA GLU A 238 7.98 -10.82 9.79
C GLU A 238 7.14 -11.86 9.04
N ASP A 239 7.24 -13.13 9.48
CA ASP A 239 6.49 -14.26 8.95
C ASP A 239 5.02 -14.16 9.38
N ILE A 240 4.15 -13.78 8.44
CA ILE A 240 2.71 -13.69 8.64
C ILE A 240 1.97 -14.46 7.53
N PRO A 241 0.82 -15.10 7.82
CA PRO A 241 0.13 -15.96 6.86
C PRO A 241 -0.17 -15.28 5.51
N THR A 242 -0.59 -14.01 5.51
CA THR A 242 -0.93 -13.27 4.29
C THR A 242 0.25 -12.98 3.37
N ILE A 243 1.50 -13.00 3.87
CA ILE A 243 2.71 -12.87 3.04
C ILE A 243 2.79 -14.03 2.05
N HIS A 244 2.55 -15.26 2.51
CA HIS A 244 2.66 -16.48 1.70
C HIS A 244 1.53 -16.63 0.66
N GLU A 245 0.46 -15.84 0.77
CA GLU A 245 -0.57 -15.78 -0.27
C GLU A 245 -0.17 -14.90 -1.46
N LEU A 246 0.79 -14.00 -1.28
CA LEU A 246 1.22 -13.03 -2.27
C LEU A 246 2.66 -13.26 -2.75
N PHE A 247 3.52 -13.79 -1.88
CA PHE A 247 4.95 -13.91 -2.12
C PHE A 247 5.48 -15.27 -1.66
N GLU A 248 6.54 -15.73 -2.30
CA GLU A 248 7.27 -16.95 -1.95
C GLU A 248 8.52 -16.56 -1.16
N ASP A 249 8.63 -17.10 0.08
CA ASP A 249 9.78 -16.91 0.95
C ASP A 249 11.08 -17.50 0.33
N GLY A 250 12.20 -16.80 0.50
CA GLY A 250 13.50 -17.15 -0.11
C GLY A 250 13.59 -16.87 -1.62
N LYS A 251 12.50 -16.46 -2.26
CA LYS A 251 12.45 -16.13 -3.68
C LYS A 251 12.16 -14.67 -3.97
N HIS A 252 11.10 -14.11 -3.39
CA HIS A 252 10.65 -12.74 -3.62
C HIS A 252 11.04 -11.80 -2.47
N LEU A 253 11.16 -12.34 -1.28
CA LEU A 253 11.55 -11.72 -0.02
C LEU A 253 12.03 -12.81 0.94
N VAL A 254 12.47 -12.42 2.15
CA VAL A 254 12.79 -13.37 3.21
C VAL A 254 11.96 -13.06 4.45
N THR A 255 11.36 -14.10 5.04
CA THR A 255 10.60 -13.97 6.27
C THR A 255 11.42 -14.38 7.50
N TYR A 256 11.09 -13.83 8.68
CA TYR A 256 11.66 -14.23 9.97
C TYR A 256 10.56 -14.55 10.98
N LYS A 257 10.81 -15.54 11.85
CA LYS A 257 9.85 -16.06 12.84
C LYS A 257 9.94 -15.37 14.20
N ASN A 258 11.14 -14.90 14.55
CA ASN A 258 11.43 -14.15 15.77
C ASN A 258 12.65 -13.25 15.56
N LEU A 259 12.99 -12.43 16.52
CA LEU A 259 14.05 -11.43 16.36
C LEU A 259 15.46 -12.05 16.25
N ASP A 260 15.72 -13.17 16.89
CA ASP A 260 17.01 -13.87 16.76
C ASP A 260 17.17 -14.44 15.34
N ASP A 261 16.13 -15.08 14.79
CA ASP A 261 16.07 -15.51 13.39
C ASP A 261 16.22 -14.32 12.42
N ALA A 262 15.65 -13.16 12.76
CA ALA A 262 15.85 -11.95 11.96
C ALA A 262 17.30 -11.47 11.95
N VAL A 263 17.99 -11.52 13.10
CA VAL A 263 19.42 -11.17 13.20
C VAL A 263 20.28 -12.13 12.39
N ASP A 264 20.06 -13.44 12.54
CA ASP A 264 20.85 -14.44 11.83
C ASP A 264 20.69 -14.31 10.31
N LYS A 265 19.45 -14.16 9.83
CA LYS A 265 19.16 -13.93 8.42
C LYS A 265 19.72 -12.60 7.91
N ALA A 266 19.59 -11.51 8.67
CA ALA A 266 20.16 -10.23 8.29
C ALA A 266 21.68 -10.33 8.12
N ARG A 267 22.41 -10.92 9.08
CA ARG A 267 23.86 -11.15 9.00
C ARG A 267 24.24 -11.98 7.78
N TYR A 268 23.50 -13.06 7.53
CA TYR A 268 23.73 -13.89 6.36
C TYR A 268 23.62 -13.07 5.07
N TYR A 269 22.51 -12.39 4.86
CA TYR A 269 22.26 -11.64 3.63
C TYR A 269 23.08 -10.35 3.50
N ILE A 270 23.64 -9.81 4.57
CA ILE A 270 24.62 -8.71 4.52
C ILE A 270 25.90 -9.15 3.80
N GLU A 271 26.30 -10.42 3.94
CA GLU A 271 27.53 -10.98 3.37
C GLU A 271 27.31 -11.72 2.03
N HIS A 272 26.05 -12.04 1.66
CA HIS A 272 25.72 -12.83 0.46
C HIS A 272 25.05 -11.97 -0.61
N ASP A 273 25.84 -11.10 -1.24
CA ASP A 273 25.38 -10.11 -2.20
C ASP A 273 24.60 -10.71 -3.38
N ASP A 274 25.15 -11.75 -4.03
CA ASP A 274 24.53 -12.37 -5.22
C ASP A 274 23.15 -12.97 -4.92
N GLU A 275 23.00 -13.62 -3.78
CA GLU A 275 21.71 -14.20 -3.38
C GLU A 275 20.71 -13.11 -3.01
N ARG A 276 21.16 -12.11 -2.27
CA ARG A 276 20.35 -10.94 -1.89
C ARG A 276 19.82 -10.21 -3.12
N GLU A 277 20.68 -9.93 -4.11
CA GLU A 277 20.30 -9.22 -5.34
C GLU A 277 19.36 -10.06 -6.21
N ARG A 278 19.54 -11.38 -6.26
CA ARG A 278 18.64 -12.30 -6.96
C ARG A 278 17.23 -12.27 -6.35
N ILE A 279 17.13 -12.33 -5.01
CA ILE A 279 15.84 -12.26 -4.31
C ILE A 279 15.19 -10.89 -4.53
N ALA A 280 15.95 -9.80 -4.42
CA ALA A 280 15.46 -8.45 -4.66
C ALA A 280 14.93 -8.27 -6.09
N LEU A 281 15.61 -8.82 -7.10
CA LEU A 281 15.16 -8.81 -8.49
C LEU A 281 13.84 -9.58 -8.67
N ASN A 282 13.75 -10.78 -8.12
CA ASN A 282 12.53 -11.60 -8.21
C ASN A 282 11.34 -10.92 -7.53
N GLY A 283 11.55 -10.33 -6.35
CA GLY A 283 10.52 -9.55 -5.65
C GLY A 283 10.05 -8.35 -6.46
N TRP A 284 10.98 -7.63 -7.09
CA TRP A 284 10.66 -6.51 -7.96
C TRP A 284 9.84 -6.94 -9.19
N LEU A 285 10.21 -8.04 -9.85
CA LEU A 285 9.46 -8.58 -10.99
C LEU A 285 8.03 -8.95 -10.58
N GLU A 286 7.85 -9.61 -9.43
CA GLU A 286 6.56 -10.02 -8.92
C GLU A 286 5.64 -8.82 -8.62
N VAL A 287 6.13 -7.81 -7.88
CA VAL A 287 5.28 -6.67 -7.53
C VAL A 287 4.93 -5.80 -8.73
N ASN A 288 5.83 -5.68 -9.71
CA ASN A 288 5.54 -4.94 -10.95
C ASN A 288 4.51 -5.68 -11.81
N ALA A 289 4.50 -7.01 -11.80
CA ALA A 289 3.54 -7.80 -12.54
C ALA A 289 2.12 -7.78 -11.95
N ARG A 290 1.96 -7.57 -10.62
CA ARG A 290 0.67 -7.83 -9.95
C ARG A 290 0.28 -6.87 -8.83
N HIS A 291 1.19 -6.04 -8.31
CA HIS A 291 0.98 -5.33 -7.04
C HIS A 291 1.25 -3.83 -7.12
N THR A 292 0.96 -3.20 -8.25
CA THR A 292 0.90 -1.73 -8.38
C THR A 292 -0.50 -1.21 -8.05
N TYR A 293 -0.63 0.08 -7.79
CA TYR A 293 -1.95 0.71 -7.65
C TYR A 293 -2.77 0.63 -8.94
N ASP A 294 -2.14 0.59 -10.12
CA ASP A 294 -2.85 0.35 -11.39
C ASP A 294 -3.58 -1.00 -11.41
N HIS A 295 -2.93 -2.07 -10.89
CA HIS A 295 -3.57 -3.39 -10.74
C HIS A 295 -4.74 -3.36 -9.75
N ARG A 296 -4.62 -2.60 -8.66
CA ARG A 296 -5.73 -2.45 -7.70
C ARG A 296 -6.93 -1.75 -8.34
N ILE A 297 -6.68 -0.69 -9.12
CA ILE A 297 -7.74 0.01 -9.85
C ILE A 297 -8.41 -0.91 -10.85
N GLN A 298 -7.64 -1.63 -11.67
CA GLN A 298 -8.22 -2.55 -12.64
C GLN A 298 -9.11 -3.62 -11.94
N THR A 299 -8.63 -4.18 -10.82
CA THR A 299 -9.42 -5.14 -10.03
C THR A 299 -10.75 -4.56 -9.57
N VAL A 300 -10.77 -3.30 -9.15
CA VAL A 300 -12.01 -2.64 -8.71
C VAL A 300 -12.94 -2.35 -9.89
N LEU A 301 -12.42 -1.82 -11.00
CA LEU A 301 -13.21 -1.54 -12.19
C LEU A 301 -13.87 -2.81 -12.73
N ASP A 302 -13.13 -3.91 -12.81
CA ASP A 302 -13.65 -5.22 -13.26
C ASP A 302 -14.78 -5.72 -12.35
N ARG A 303 -14.72 -5.46 -11.05
CA ARG A 303 -15.74 -5.88 -10.07
C ARG A 303 -16.94 -4.95 -9.99
N THR A 304 -16.75 -3.68 -10.32
CA THR A 304 -17.82 -2.67 -10.23
C THR A 304 -18.57 -2.47 -11.54
N GLY A 305 -18.12 -3.11 -12.63
CA GLY A 305 -18.74 -3.04 -13.95
C GLY A 305 -18.37 -1.78 -14.71
N GLY A 306 -17.16 -1.27 -14.44
CA GLY A 306 -16.58 -0.10 -15.08
C GLY A 306 -15.80 -0.42 -16.35
#